data_e0e5ac4a593d5058741ca4bf420b195d
#
_entry.id   e0e5ac4a593d5058741ca4bf420b195d
#
_cell.length_a   1.000
_cell.length_b   1.000
_cell.length_c   1.000
_cell.angle_alpha   90.00
_cell.angle_beta   90.00
_cell.angle_gamma   90.00
#
_symmetry.space_group_name_H-M   'P 1'
#
loop_
_entity.id
_entity.type
_entity.pdbx_description
1 polymer ?
#
loop_
_entity_poly.entity_id
_entity_poly.type
_entity_poly.pdbx_seq_one_letter_code
_entity_poly.pdbx_strand_id
1 'polypeptide(L)'
;MRTAKSKICCREIHAIMVLALGLIASIANADFTFGTPTNLGPPVNDSYGVRGMCISRDGLSLYFSSNRPGGYGGYDLWVATRETTDDNWGDPVNLGQPANTVYDVWDPSISSDGLSLYFADGFYGPFIPGGYGNMDLWVATRNTTSEPFGAPVNLGPTLNNGGPNEWPSISADGLSLYCSGWFPGTLGLCDLWVSTRTSTDEDWQDPVNLRNVSSPYGDGAPDISADGLTLFFISTRPRGFSSIDNFELWMTTRRRTSEPFGEPVKLPPHVNTEPYSALFPNLSSDGSTLYFCSNRPGGCGDSDIWQVPIIPIVDFNNDGKADIHDLLRLIESWGQNDPSVDMAPPPFGDGIVDEKDLEVLMSYWGQEIFNPALIAHWKLDETEGVIAADSARVSDGVLVGNPTWQPAGGKLGGALQLDGVGDCVTTEFVRDPSEGPFSVFAWVKGGAPGQVIVSQVNGANWLMAGASDGGLSTELKSSGRTGKTLKSAASVTAGAWHRVGFVWDGSNRILYVDDIEVARDAQTTLVGTYAGLHVGAGSTLAPGTFWSGLIDDVRIYNSAVNP
;
A
#
# COMPACT_ATOMS: atom_id res chain seq x y z
N MET A 1 -14.31 -56.37 44.22
CA MET A 1 -13.57 -55.10 44.03
C MET A 1 -13.09 -55.02 42.60
N ARG A 2 -13.79 -54.32 41.74
CA ARG A 2 -13.41 -54.11 40.32
C ARG A 2 -13.20 -52.60 40.13
N THR A 3 -11.98 -52.21 39.85
CA THR A 3 -11.58 -50.86 39.53
C THR A 3 -12.03 -50.47 38.12
N ALA A 4 -12.88 -49.47 38.01
CA ALA A 4 -13.26 -48.85 36.75
C ALA A 4 -12.17 -47.90 36.26
N LYS A 5 -11.50 -48.23 35.14
CA LYS A 5 -10.63 -47.30 34.41
C LYS A 5 -11.50 -46.49 33.46
N SER A 6 -11.60 -45.20 33.69
CA SER A 6 -12.22 -44.25 32.76
C SER A 6 -11.35 -44.11 31.50
N LYS A 7 -11.87 -44.50 30.35
CA LYS A 7 -11.31 -44.17 29.04
C LYS A 7 -11.76 -42.76 28.70
N ILE A 8 -10.90 -41.78 28.84
CA ILE A 8 -11.08 -40.46 28.26
C ILE A 8 -10.85 -40.62 26.75
N CYS A 9 -11.87 -40.25 26.01
CA CYS A 9 -11.95 -40.48 24.58
C CYS A 9 -11.04 -39.52 23.84
N CYS A 10 -10.02 -40.02 23.14
CA CYS A 10 -9.10 -39.25 22.27
C CYS A 10 -9.78 -38.44 21.16
N ARG A 11 -11.12 -38.52 21.01
CA ARG A 11 -11.87 -37.76 20.01
C ARG A 11 -12.13 -36.29 20.40
N GLU A 12 -12.18 -35.98 21.69
CA GLU A 12 -12.46 -34.60 22.15
C GLU A 12 -11.20 -33.70 22.13
N ILE A 13 -10.00 -34.29 22.25
CA ILE A 13 -8.74 -33.55 22.17
C ILE A 13 -8.43 -33.13 20.71
N HIS A 14 -8.84 -33.95 19.72
CA HIS A 14 -8.72 -33.59 18.30
C HIS A 14 -9.72 -32.52 17.86
N ALA A 15 -10.90 -32.44 18.46
CA ALA A 15 -11.89 -31.40 18.14
C ALA A 15 -11.48 -30.02 18.72
N ILE A 16 -10.78 -29.99 19.84
CA ILE A 16 -10.29 -28.73 20.43
C ILE A 16 -9.03 -28.22 19.71
N MET A 17 -8.16 -29.12 19.22
CA MET A 17 -7.03 -28.71 18.38
C MET A 17 -7.41 -28.26 16.96
N VAL A 18 -8.49 -28.76 16.40
CA VAL A 18 -8.98 -28.33 15.06
C VAL A 18 -9.78 -27.02 15.14
N LEU A 19 -10.35 -26.65 16.29
CA LEU A 19 -11.00 -25.34 16.48
C LEU A 19 -10.04 -24.21 16.86
N ALA A 20 -8.80 -24.50 17.26
CA ALA A 20 -7.79 -23.49 17.56
C ALA A 20 -6.88 -23.15 16.35
N LEU A 21 -7.02 -23.86 15.21
CA LEU A 21 -6.29 -23.61 13.97
C LEU A 21 -7.11 -22.87 12.90
N GLY A 22 -8.27 -22.36 13.25
CA GLY A 22 -9.20 -21.78 12.31
C GLY A 22 -9.60 -20.35 12.63
N LEU A 23 -8.67 -19.44 12.97
CA LEU A 23 -8.88 -17.98 12.95
C LEU A 23 -7.55 -17.24 13.25
N ILE A 24 -6.54 -17.47 12.42
CA ILE A 24 -5.58 -16.44 12.14
C ILE A 24 -5.82 -16.08 10.67
N ALA A 25 -6.81 -15.24 10.43
CA ALA A 25 -6.77 -14.37 9.28
C ALA A 25 -5.59 -13.44 9.54
N SER A 26 -4.40 -13.82 9.10
CA SER A 26 -3.31 -12.87 8.99
C SER A 26 -3.80 -11.81 8.01
N ILE A 27 -4.08 -10.63 8.51
CA ILE A 27 -4.06 -9.43 7.70
C ILE A 27 -2.72 -9.52 6.97
N ALA A 28 -2.74 -9.64 5.66
CA ALA A 28 -1.54 -9.51 4.86
C ALA A 28 -1.11 -8.05 5.01
N ASN A 29 -0.26 -7.77 5.98
CA ASN A 29 0.48 -6.52 5.99
C ASN A 29 1.34 -6.56 4.73
N ALA A 30 1.26 -5.54 3.90
CA ALA A 30 2.20 -5.37 2.82
C ALA A 30 3.58 -5.16 3.47
N ASP A 31 4.52 -6.05 3.17
CA ASP A 31 5.88 -6.02 3.73
C ASP A 31 6.73 -4.92 3.06
N PHE A 32 6.08 -3.96 2.38
CA PHE A 32 6.70 -2.84 1.69
C PHE A 32 5.80 -1.61 1.70
N THR A 33 6.40 -0.48 1.37
CA THR A 33 5.73 0.80 1.20
C THR A 33 6.02 1.40 -0.17
N PHE A 34 5.34 2.49 -0.52
CA PHE A 34 5.54 3.20 -1.77
C PHE A 34 6.22 4.55 -1.50
N GLY A 35 7.25 4.86 -2.27
CA GLY A 35 7.86 6.18 -2.26
C GLY A 35 7.00 7.24 -2.94
N THR A 36 7.58 8.40 -3.25
CA THR A 36 6.88 9.47 -3.96
C THR A 36 6.78 9.17 -5.45
N PRO A 37 5.58 9.18 -6.07
CA PRO A 37 5.45 9.04 -7.51
C PRO A 37 6.17 10.17 -8.27
N THR A 38 6.89 9.81 -9.31
CA THR A 38 7.57 10.72 -10.22
C THR A 38 7.10 10.51 -11.65
N ASN A 39 6.91 11.62 -12.39
CA ASN A 39 6.58 11.56 -13.82
C ASN A 39 7.82 11.14 -14.63
N LEU A 40 7.67 10.24 -15.61
CA LEU A 40 8.82 9.85 -16.45
C LEU A 40 9.36 11.01 -17.29
N GLY A 41 8.51 12.01 -17.56
CA GLY A 41 8.88 13.16 -18.38
C GLY A 41 9.16 12.85 -19.83
N PRO A 42 9.56 13.89 -20.60
CA PRO A 42 10.02 13.70 -21.97
C PRO A 42 11.30 12.84 -22.02
N PRO A 43 11.47 12.03 -23.10
CA PRO A 43 10.64 11.96 -24.29
C PRO A 43 9.46 10.96 -24.22
N VAL A 44 9.33 10.19 -23.16
CA VAL A 44 8.25 9.19 -23.02
C VAL A 44 6.90 9.88 -22.91
N ASN A 45 6.75 10.80 -21.98
CA ASN A 45 5.56 11.62 -21.83
C ASN A 45 5.67 12.89 -22.66
N ASP A 46 4.62 13.20 -23.40
CA ASP A 46 4.50 14.41 -24.21
C ASP A 46 3.06 14.96 -24.15
N SER A 47 2.66 15.82 -25.08
CA SER A 47 1.31 16.39 -25.11
C SER A 47 0.23 15.42 -25.59
N TYR A 48 0.59 14.19 -25.94
CA TYR A 48 -0.32 13.15 -26.41
C TYR A 48 -0.65 12.15 -25.31
N GLY A 49 -1.80 11.49 -25.43
CA GLY A 49 -2.23 10.52 -24.42
C GLY A 49 -1.44 9.21 -24.51
N VAL A 50 -1.17 8.66 -23.32
CA VAL A 50 -0.63 7.31 -23.16
C VAL A 50 -1.71 6.44 -22.52
N ARG A 51 -1.86 5.20 -23.02
CA ARG A 51 -2.75 4.18 -22.46
C ARG A 51 -2.03 2.85 -22.39
N GLY A 52 -2.13 2.22 -21.24
CA GLY A 52 -1.49 0.93 -21.01
C GLY A 52 0.00 0.93 -21.28
N MET A 53 0.75 0.21 -20.49
CA MET A 53 2.17 0.02 -20.70
C MET A 53 2.63 -1.30 -20.09
N CYS A 54 3.79 -1.77 -20.53
CA CYS A 54 4.53 -2.84 -19.86
C CYS A 54 6.03 -2.63 -20.02
N ILE A 55 6.78 -3.12 -19.04
CA ILE A 55 8.24 -3.09 -19.07
C ILE A 55 8.80 -4.48 -19.35
N SER A 56 9.88 -4.57 -20.16
CA SER A 56 10.59 -5.83 -20.38
C SER A 56 11.25 -6.34 -19.10
N ARG A 57 11.47 -7.66 -19.05
CA ARG A 57 12.08 -8.32 -17.89
C ARG A 57 13.42 -7.73 -17.45
N ASP A 58 14.23 -7.28 -18.40
CA ASP A 58 15.52 -6.64 -18.14
C ASP A 58 15.39 -5.17 -17.72
N GLY A 59 14.18 -4.60 -17.73
CA GLY A 59 13.92 -3.20 -17.41
C GLY A 59 14.39 -2.21 -18.47
N LEU A 60 14.80 -2.67 -19.67
CA LEU A 60 15.45 -1.83 -20.68
C LEU A 60 14.53 -1.40 -21.81
N SER A 61 13.32 -1.96 -21.92
CA SER A 61 12.33 -1.60 -22.93
C SER A 61 10.98 -1.33 -22.27
N LEU A 62 10.42 -0.16 -22.53
CA LEU A 62 9.08 0.26 -22.10
C LEU A 62 8.17 0.29 -23.32
N TYR A 63 7.21 -0.64 -23.39
CA TYR A 63 6.19 -0.70 -24.42
C TYR A 63 4.94 0.01 -23.92
N PHE A 64 4.30 0.80 -24.75
CA PHE A 64 3.08 1.53 -24.40
C PHE A 64 2.25 1.89 -25.62
N SER A 65 0.96 2.17 -25.42
CA SER A 65 0.07 2.67 -26.46
C SER A 65 0.00 4.19 -26.42
N SER A 66 0.09 4.83 -27.60
CA SER A 66 -0.01 6.29 -27.68
C SER A 66 -0.60 6.74 -29.03
N ASN A 67 -1.35 7.85 -28.99
CA ASN A 67 -1.89 8.53 -30.16
C ASN A 67 -0.96 9.62 -30.71
N ARG A 68 0.35 9.56 -30.37
CA ARG A 68 1.34 10.50 -30.87
C ARG A 68 1.51 10.43 -32.40
N PRO A 69 1.92 11.53 -33.05
CA PRO A 69 2.14 11.57 -34.50
C PRO A 69 3.19 10.56 -34.96
N GLY A 70 2.99 10.02 -36.17
CA GLY A 70 3.90 9.07 -36.81
C GLY A 70 3.45 7.62 -36.70
N GLY A 71 2.25 7.38 -36.15
CA GLY A 71 1.60 6.07 -36.13
C GLY A 71 0.79 5.77 -37.40
N TYR A 72 0.08 4.64 -37.38
CA TYR A 72 -0.75 4.11 -38.45
C TYR A 72 -2.24 4.19 -38.16
N GLY A 73 -2.62 4.04 -36.87
CA GLY A 73 -3.98 4.14 -36.35
C GLY A 73 -4.21 5.39 -35.50
N GLY A 74 -5.22 5.38 -34.62
CA GLY A 74 -5.41 6.40 -33.62
C GLY A 74 -4.46 6.18 -32.44
N TYR A 75 -4.43 4.97 -31.86
CA TYR A 75 -3.44 4.51 -30.89
C TYR A 75 -2.62 3.39 -31.48
N ASP A 76 -1.32 3.51 -31.39
CA ASP A 76 -0.33 2.51 -31.81
C ASP A 76 0.55 2.07 -30.65
N LEU A 77 1.21 0.93 -30.81
CA LEU A 77 2.24 0.44 -29.92
C LEU A 77 3.58 1.12 -30.20
N TRP A 78 4.18 1.64 -29.16
CA TRP A 78 5.48 2.31 -29.17
C TRP A 78 6.42 1.63 -28.20
N VAL A 79 7.73 1.79 -28.40
CA VAL A 79 8.76 1.33 -27.47
C VAL A 79 9.77 2.46 -27.22
N ALA A 80 10.04 2.73 -25.96
CA ALA A 80 11.21 3.50 -25.51
C ALA A 80 12.24 2.55 -24.92
N THR A 81 13.52 2.79 -25.16
CA THR A 81 14.61 1.95 -24.66
C THR A 81 15.63 2.75 -23.89
N ARG A 82 16.38 2.09 -23.01
CA ARG A 82 17.52 2.63 -22.27
C ARG A 82 18.66 1.61 -22.21
N GLU A 83 19.90 2.05 -21.98
CA GLU A 83 21.06 1.15 -21.95
C GLU A 83 21.19 0.41 -20.61
N THR A 84 20.87 1.11 -19.51
CA THR A 84 20.84 0.55 -18.15
C THR A 84 19.58 1.01 -17.41
N THR A 85 19.24 0.37 -16.30
CA THR A 85 18.08 0.74 -15.48
C THR A 85 18.21 2.11 -14.82
N ASP A 86 19.42 2.65 -14.72
CA ASP A 86 19.70 3.97 -14.17
C ASP A 86 19.64 5.09 -15.21
N ASP A 87 19.59 4.76 -16.49
CA ASP A 87 19.53 5.72 -17.58
C ASP A 87 18.12 6.25 -17.82
N ASN A 88 18.04 7.46 -18.36
CA ASN A 88 16.79 8.01 -18.85
C ASN A 88 16.31 7.23 -20.10
N TRP A 89 15.01 7.19 -20.30
CA TRP A 89 14.41 6.62 -21.48
C TRP A 89 14.77 7.40 -22.74
N GLY A 90 15.09 6.69 -23.81
CA GLY A 90 15.30 7.26 -25.15
C GLY A 90 13.97 7.63 -25.84
N ASP A 91 14.10 8.23 -27.03
CA ASP A 91 12.94 8.63 -27.83
C ASP A 91 12.07 7.41 -28.21
N PRO A 92 10.74 7.49 -28.01
CA PRO A 92 9.84 6.42 -28.39
C PRO A 92 9.84 6.15 -29.90
N VAL A 93 9.92 4.88 -30.26
CA VAL A 93 9.88 4.39 -31.64
C VAL A 93 8.58 3.60 -31.85
N ASN A 94 7.85 3.92 -32.92
CA ASN A 94 6.67 3.15 -33.36
C ASN A 94 7.09 1.73 -33.73
N LEU A 95 6.38 0.69 -33.25
CA LEU A 95 6.71 -0.70 -33.55
C LEU A 95 6.55 -1.03 -35.05
N GLY A 96 5.86 -0.18 -35.78
CA GLY A 96 5.67 -0.33 -37.24
C GLY A 96 4.75 -1.46 -37.62
N GLN A 97 4.54 -1.58 -38.96
CA GLN A 97 3.81 -2.71 -39.49
C GLN A 97 4.69 -3.96 -39.53
N PRO A 98 4.12 -5.16 -39.33
CA PRO A 98 2.68 -5.45 -39.30
C PRO A 98 2.06 -5.43 -37.88
N ALA A 99 2.82 -5.19 -36.82
CA ALA A 99 2.29 -5.16 -35.44
C ALA A 99 1.25 -4.04 -35.27
N ASN A 100 1.60 -2.81 -35.67
CA ASN A 100 0.66 -1.70 -35.76
C ASN A 100 -0.07 -1.73 -37.11
N THR A 101 -1.34 -1.36 -37.10
CA THR A 101 -2.22 -1.35 -38.26
C THR A 101 -2.99 -0.02 -38.31
N VAL A 102 -3.97 0.10 -39.17
CA VAL A 102 -4.89 1.27 -39.20
C VAL A 102 -5.91 1.24 -38.06
N TYR A 103 -5.90 0.20 -37.25
CA TYR A 103 -6.78 -0.01 -36.11
C TYR A 103 -6.06 0.38 -34.82
N ASP A 104 -6.81 0.84 -33.81
CA ASP A 104 -6.29 1.15 -32.50
C ASP A 104 -5.83 -0.13 -31.80
N VAL A 105 -4.67 -0.05 -31.16
CA VAL A 105 -4.10 -1.13 -30.32
C VAL A 105 -3.71 -0.61 -28.96
N TRP A 106 -4.13 -1.32 -27.91
CA TRP A 106 -4.04 -0.88 -26.53
C TRP A 106 -3.42 -1.95 -25.61
N ASP A 107 -2.94 -1.50 -24.46
CA ASP A 107 -2.64 -2.31 -23.30
C ASP A 107 -1.63 -3.44 -23.57
N PRO A 108 -0.40 -3.11 -23.96
CA PRO A 108 0.62 -4.10 -24.23
C PRO A 108 1.04 -4.87 -22.96
N SER A 109 1.36 -6.17 -23.12
CA SER A 109 2.01 -7.02 -22.14
C SER A 109 3.04 -7.91 -22.82
N ILE A 110 4.31 -7.76 -22.45
CA ILE A 110 5.44 -8.47 -23.08
C ILE A 110 5.79 -9.74 -22.31
N SER A 111 6.01 -10.85 -23.01
CA SER A 111 6.53 -12.08 -22.39
C SER A 111 7.95 -11.89 -21.85
N SER A 112 8.33 -12.69 -20.85
CA SER A 112 9.63 -12.59 -20.17
C SER A 112 10.84 -12.77 -21.11
N ASP A 113 10.67 -13.52 -22.20
CA ASP A 113 11.70 -13.71 -23.23
C ASP A 113 11.71 -12.56 -24.26
N GLY A 114 10.74 -11.65 -24.18
CA GLY A 114 10.59 -10.53 -25.11
C GLY A 114 10.12 -10.92 -26.52
N LEU A 115 9.62 -12.16 -26.71
CA LEU A 115 9.29 -12.66 -28.05
C LEU A 115 7.80 -12.61 -28.38
N SER A 116 6.91 -12.46 -27.39
CA SER A 116 5.46 -12.40 -27.56
C SER A 116 4.91 -11.13 -26.92
N LEU A 117 4.27 -10.27 -27.69
CA LEU A 117 3.61 -9.07 -27.23
C LEU A 117 2.11 -9.26 -27.31
N TYR A 118 1.45 -9.34 -26.17
CA TYR A 118 0.00 -9.42 -26.01
C TYR A 118 -0.58 -8.01 -25.94
N PHE A 119 -1.77 -7.80 -26.49
CA PHE A 119 -2.47 -6.50 -26.45
C PHE A 119 -3.95 -6.67 -26.78
N ALA A 120 -4.74 -5.62 -26.64
CA ALA A 120 -6.13 -5.56 -27.05
C ALA A 120 -6.31 -4.61 -28.24
N ASP A 121 -7.31 -4.83 -29.10
CA ASP A 121 -7.74 -3.82 -30.05
C ASP A 121 -8.63 -2.76 -29.37
N GLY A 122 -8.71 -1.57 -29.99
CA GLY A 122 -9.25 -0.38 -29.34
C GLY A 122 -10.76 -0.40 -29.11
N PHE A 123 -11.22 0.31 -28.07
CA PHE A 123 -12.61 0.36 -27.61
C PHE A 123 -13.59 0.97 -28.63
N TYR A 124 -13.17 1.95 -29.40
CA TYR A 124 -14.07 2.73 -30.26
C TYR A 124 -14.13 2.27 -31.72
N GLY A 125 -13.46 1.13 -32.05
CA GLY A 125 -13.44 0.62 -33.43
C GLY A 125 -13.03 1.65 -34.52
N PRO A 126 -12.71 1.23 -35.71
CA PRO A 126 -12.89 -0.15 -36.21
C PRO A 126 -11.90 -1.13 -35.59
N PHE A 127 -12.33 -2.38 -35.42
CA PHE A 127 -11.55 -3.45 -34.80
C PHE A 127 -10.67 -4.18 -35.83
N ILE A 128 -9.62 -4.85 -35.35
CA ILE A 128 -8.75 -5.68 -36.19
C ILE A 128 -9.58 -6.80 -36.80
N PRO A 129 -9.54 -6.97 -38.15
CA PRO A 129 -10.33 -8.01 -38.83
C PRO A 129 -9.96 -9.43 -38.38
N GLY A 130 -10.98 -10.27 -38.17
CA GLY A 130 -10.80 -11.65 -37.71
C GLY A 130 -10.99 -11.83 -36.20
N GLY A 131 -11.44 -10.78 -35.51
CA GLY A 131 -11.88 -10.86 -34.12
C GLY A 131 -13.24 -11.51 -33.92
N TYR A 132 -13.62 -11.76 -32.69
CA TYR A 132 -14.87 -12.42 -32.26
C TYR A 132 -15.89 -11.43 -31.71
N GLY A 133 -15.49 -10.18 -31.43
CA GLY A 133 -16.38 -9.18 -30.84
C GLY A 133 -15.80 -7.79 -30.77
N ASN A 134 -16.11 -7.10 -29.67
CA ASN A 134 -15.56 -5.79 -29.36
C ASN A 134 -14.39 -5.98 -28.40
N MET A 135 -13.23 -5.43 -28.73
CA MET A 135 -12.03 -5.51 -27.91
C MET A 135 -11.61 -6.97 -27.64
N ASP A 136 -10.92 -7.50 -28.60
CA ASP A 136 -10.33 -8.84 -28.52
C ASP A 136 -8.88 -8.79 -28.06
N LEU A 137 -8.43 -9.88 -27.47
CA LEU A 137 -7.03 -10.11 -27.12
C LEU A 137 -6.26 -10.69 -28.30
N TRP A 138 -5.10 -10.12 -28.58
CA TRP A 138 -4.22 -10.45 -29.70
C TRP A 138 -2.81 -10.72 -29.20
N VAL A 139 -2.02 -11.42 -30.00
CA VAL A 139 -0.57 -11.59 -29.80
C VAL A 139 0.19 -11.34 -31.10
N ALA A 140 1.27 -10.56 -31.03
CA ALA A 140 2.27 -10.45 -32.08
C ALA A 140 3.57 -11.10 -31.60
N THR A 141 4.21 -11.90 -32.46
CA THR A 141 5.43 -12.65 -32.10
C THR A 141 6.61 -12.27 -32.97
N ARG A 142 7.81 -12.52 -32.48
CA ARG A 142 9.09 -12.39 -33.19
C ARG A 142 10.04 -13.53 -32.82
N ASN A 143 11.02 -13.84 -33.68
CA ASN A 143 11.95 -14.95 -33.39
C ASN A 143 13.12 -14.53 -32.51
N THR A 144 13.51 -13.26 -32.55
CA THR A 144 14.56 -12.68 -31.70
C THR A 144 14.16 -11.28 -31.24
N THR A 145 14.73 -10.80 -30.15
CA THR A 145 14.45 -9.46 -29.61
C THR A 145 14.91 -8.32 -30.53
N SER A 146 15.80 -8.59 -31.49
CA SER A 146 16.25 -7.62 -32.49
C SER A 146 15.37 -7.57 -33.76
N GLU A 147 14.45 -8.53 -33.92
CA GLU A 147 13.52 -8.54 -35.04
C GLU A 147 12.25 -7.74 -34.74
N PRO A 148 11.57 -7.16 -35.73
CA PRO A 148 10.26 -6.57 -35.55
C PRO A 148 9.22 -7.66 -35.23
N PHE A 149 8.15 -7.27 -34.55
CA PHE A 149 7.01 -8.15 -34.32
C PHE A 149 6.27 -8.44 -35.64
N GLY A 150 5.77 -9.67 -35.74
CA GLY A 150 4.93 -10.13 -36.86
C GLY A 150 3.51 -9.55 -36.78
N ALA A 151 2.66 -10.02 -37.70
CA ALA A 151 1.25 -9.64 -37.73
C ALA A 151 0.50 -10.16 -36.49
N PRO A 152 -0.46 -9.39 -35.94
CA PRO A 152 -1.30 -9.83 -34.84
C PRO A 152 -2.07 -11.13 -35.16
N VAL A 153 -2.09 -12.04 -34.22
CA VAL A 153 -2.88 -13.28 -34.22
C VAL A 153 -3.90 -13.18 -33.08
N ASN A 154 -5.18 -13.40 -33.42
CA ASN A 154 -6.24 -13.41 -32.40
C ASN A 154 -6.09 -14.62 -31.47
N LEU A 155 -6.26 -14.42 -30.18
CA LEU A 155 -6.12 -15.50 -29.18
C LEU A 155 -7.26 -16.53 -29.19
N GLY A 156 -8.23 -16.38 -30.09
CA GLY A 156 -9.28 -17.36 -30.33
C GLY A 156 -10.51 -17.21 -29.43
N PRO A 157 -11.56 -18.00 -29.72
CA PRO A 157 -12.88 -17.82 -29.11
C PRO A 157 -12.94 -18.23 -27.63
N THR A 158 -11.95 -18.93 -27.11
CA THR A 158 -11.85 -19.27 -25.68
C THR A 158 -11.62 -18.02 -24.84
N LEU A 159 -10.74 -17.12 -25.31
CA LEU A 159 -10.40 -15.86 -24.63
C LEU A 159 -11.24 -14.69 -25.15
N ASN A 160 -11.70 -14.74 -26.40
CA ASN A 160 -12.46 -13.68 -27.05
C ASN A 160 -13.91 -14.14 -27.26
N ASN A 161 -14.77 -13.82 -26.30
CA ASN A 161 -16.11 -14.40 -26.17
C ASN A 161 -17.25 -13.57 -26.81
N GLY A 162 -16.88 -12.54 -27.57
CA GLY A 162 -17.83 -11.60 -28.21
C GLY A 162 -18.22 -10.39 -27.35
N GLY A 163 -17.80 -10.34 -26.07
CA GLY A 163 -17.80 -9.16 -25.21
C GLY A 163 -16.42 -8.50 -25.18
N PRO A 164 -16.26 -7.34 -24.50
CA PRO A 164 -14.96 -6.74 -24.30
C PRO A 164 -14.02 -7.66 -23.49
N ASN A 165 -12.83 -7.93 -24.04
CA ASN A 165 -11.76 -8.66 -23.40
C ASN A 165 -10.49 -7.81 -23.56
N GLU A 166 -9.94 -7.31 -22.45
CA GLU A 166 -8.95 -6.23 -22.46
C GLU A 166 -7.92 -6.42 -21.34
N TRP A 167 -6.87 -5.61 -21.37
CA TRP A 167 -5.83 -5.53 -20.34
C TRP A 167 -5.15 -6.88 -20.05
N PRO A 168 -4.48 -7.47 -21.04
CA PRO A 168 -3.76 -8.71 -20.82
C PRO A 168 -2.53 -8.47 -19.95
N SER A 169 -2.22 -9.44 -19.06
CA SER A 169 -0.95 -9.53 -18.30
C SER A 169 -0.48 -10.97 -18.31
N ILE A 170 0.64 -11.23 -18.99
CA ILE A 170 1.23 -12.57 -19.13
C ILE A 170 2.17 -12.86 -17.96
N SER A 171 2.02 -14.02 -17.32
CA SER A 171 2.93 -14.48 -16.27
C SER A 171 4.36 -14.71 -16.79
N ALA A 172 5.34 -14.63 -15.92
CA ALA A 172 6.76 -14.77 -16.26
C ALA A 172 7.12 -16.12 -16.89
N ASP A 173 6.40 -17.18 -16.57
CA ASP A 173 6.54 -18.51 -17.18
C ASP A 173 5.77 -18.67 -18.50
N GLY A 174 4.96 -17.68 -18.87
CA GLY A 174 4.13 -17.69 -20.06
C GLY A 174 2.93 -18.65 -20.01
N LEU A 175 2.59 -19.19 -18.83
CA LEU A 175 1.58 -20.22 -18.65
C LEU A 175 0.25 -19.71 -18.09
N SER A 176 0.20 -18.46 -17.62
CA SER A 176 -1.02 -17.81 -17.14
C SER A 176 -1.19 -16.46 -17.82
N LEU A 177 -2.36 -16.22 -18.37
CA LEU A 177 -2.77 -14.92 -18.92
C LEU A 177 -3.89 -14.34 -18.07
N TYR A 178 -3.60 -13.28 -17.36
CA TYR A 178 -4.56 -12.48 -16.63
C TYR A 178 -5.17 -11.46 -17.58
N CYS A 179 -6.45 -11.18 -17.45
CA CYS A 179 -7.14 -10.17 -18.25
C CYS A 179 -8.39 -9.68 -17.55
N SER A 180 -9.01 -8.67 -18.11
CA SER A 180 -10.35 -8.25 -17.74
C SER A 180 -11.33 -8.61 -18.85
N GLY A 181 -12.56 -8.89 -18.47
CA GLY A 181 -13.55 -9.25 -19.48
C GLY A 181 -14.95 -9.50 -18.93
N TRP A 182 -15.88 -9.65 -19.88
CA TRP A 182 -17.29 -9.93 -19.61
C TRP A 182 -17.61 -11.40 -19.90
N PHE A 183 -16.96 -12.30 -19.18
CA PHE A 183 -17.23 -13.72 -19.30
C PHE A 183 -18.48 -14.13 -18.50
N PRO A 184 -19.09 -15.29 -18.81
CA PRO A 184 -20.19 -15.82 -18.01
C PRO A 184 -19.81 -15.98 -16.54
N GLY A 185 -20.55 -15.32 -15.66
CA GLY A 185 -20.28 -15.32 -14.24
C GLY A 185 -19.56 -14.10 -13.71
N THR A 186 -19.37 -13.07 -14.52
CA THR A 186 -18.93 -11.71 -14.11
C THR A 186 -19.84 -11.20 -12.98
N LEU A 187 -19.23 -10.65 -11.92
CA LEU A 187 -19.89 -10.15 -10.71
C LEU A 187 -20.29 -8.68 -10.84
N GLY A 188 -19.43 -7.88 -11.46
CA GLY A 188 -19.53 -6.43 -11.63
C GLY A 188 -19.71 -5.98 -13.07
N LEU A 189 -19.15 -4.83 -13.40
CA LEU A 189 -19.14 -4.30 -14.77
C LEU A 189 -18.10 -5.00 -15.66
N CYS A 190 -16.93 -5.23 -15.12
CA CYS A 190 -15.87 -6.10 -15.62
C CYS A 190 -15.19 -6.74 -14.41
N ASP A 191 -14.65 -7.92 -14.59
CA ASP A 191 -13.98 -8.68 -13.55
C ASP A 191 -12.58 -9.09 -14.03
N LEU A 192 -11.77 -9.51 -13.06
CA LEU A 192 -10.46 -10.10 -13.29
C LEU A 192 -10.57 -11.60 -13.55
N TRP A 193 -9.94 -12.05 -14.61
CA TRP A 193 -9.94 -13.45 -15.06
C TRP A 193 -8.52 -13.94 -15.27
N VAL A 194 -8.33 -15.24 -15.17
CA VAL A 194 -7.09 -15.91 -15.53
C VAL A 194 -7.38 -17.11 -16.40
N SER A 195 -6.67 -17.22 -17.52
CA SER A 195 -6.61 -18.42 -18.33
C SER A 195 -5.22 -19.04 -18.20
N THR A 196 -5.15 -20.37 -18.26
CA THR A 196 -3.89 -21.10 -18.12
C THR A 196 -3.67 -22.05 -19.28
N ARG A 197 -2.41 -22.45 -19.48
CA ARG A 197 -2.00 -23.49 -20.42
C ARG A 197 -0.87 -24.33 -19.82
N THR A 198 -0.68 -25.55 -20.24
CA THR A 198 0.32 -26.46 -19.66
C THR A 198 1.71 -26.30 -20.31
N SER A 199 1.76 -25.73 -21.50
CA SER A 199 2.99 -25.30 -22.17
C SER A 199 2.72 -24.09 -23.09
N THR A 200 3.76 -23.39 -23.48
CA THR A 200 3.66 -22.22 -24.39
C THR A 200 3.20 -22.58 -25.81
N ASP A 201 3.25 -23.83 -26.18
CA ASP A 201 2.83 -24.35 -27.48
C ASP A 201 1.37 -24.83 -27.49
N GLU A 202 0.69 -24.82 -26.33
CA GLU A 202 -0.69 -25.25 -26.20
C GLU A 202 -1.68 -24.08 -26.17
N ASP A 203 -2.94 -24.39 -26.54
CA ASP A 203 -4.04 -23.42 -26.51
C ASP A 203 -4.40 -23.04 -25.05
N TRP A 204 -4.96 -21.86 -24.91
CA TRP A 204 -5.48 -21.36 -23.65
C TRP A 204 -6.74 -22.13 -23.21
N GLN A 205 -6.83 -22.44 -21.92
CA GLN A 205 -8.01 -23.03 -21.31
C GLN A 205 -9.09 -21.97 -21.03
N ASP A 206 -10.29 -22.41 -20.71
CA ASP A 206 -11.41 -21.51 -20.37
C ASP A 206 -11.01 -20.59 -19.19
N PRO A 207 -11.26 -19.27 -19.30
CA PRO A 207 -10.93 -18.32 -18.25
C PRO A 207 -11.68 -18.62 -16.94
N VAL A 208 -10.99 -18.46 -15.83
CA VAL A 208 -11.50 -18.61 -14.47
C VAL A 208 -11.55 -17.24 -13.78
N ASN A 209 -12.72 -16.88 -13.22
CA ASN A 209 -12.89 -15.62 -12.49
C ASN A 209 -12.10 -15.62 -11.18
N LEU A 210 -11.36 -14.57 -10.91
CA LEU A 210 -10.65 -14.36 -9.65
C LEU A 210 -11.63 -13.88 -8.56
N ARG A 211 -12.59 -14.73 -8.16
CA ARG A 211 -13.73 -14.37 -7.30
C ARG A 211 -13.38 -13.78 -5.94
N ASN A 212 -12.18 -14.08 -5.41
CA ASN A 212 -11.71 -13.52 -4.16
C ASN A 212 -11.18 -12.08 -4.34
N VAL A 213 -10.88 -11.71 -5.58
CA VAL A 213 -10.32 -10.39 -5.95
C VAL A 213 -11.39 -9.52 -6.60
N SER A 214 -12.16 -10.09 -7.52
CA SER A 214 -13.24 -9.39 -8.23
C SER A 214 -14.38 -8.98 -7.29
N SER A 215 -15.01 -7.85 -7.58
CA SER A 215 -16.05 -7.24 -6.76
C SER A 215 -17.33 -6.98 -7.58
N PRO A 216 -18.44 -6.57 -6.95
CA PRO A 216 -19.63 -6.09 -7.67
C PRO A 216 -19.43 -4.77 -8.43
N TYR A 217 -18.23 -4.23 -8.44
CA TYR A 217 -17.83 -2.99 -9.13
C TYR A 217 -17.05 -3.33 -10.41
N GLY A 218 -16.43 -2.33 -11.05
CA GLY A 218 -15.51 -2.58 -12.16
C GLY A 218 -14.12 -2.88 -11.64
N ASP A 219 -13.55 -4.01 -12.04
CA ASP A 219 -12.19 -4.43 -11.70
C ASP A 219 -11.43 -4.77 -12.99
N GLY A 220 -10.25 -4.19 -13.20
CA GLY A 220 -9.56 -4.31 -14.47
C GLY A 220 -8.06 -4.08 -14.42
N ALA A 221 -7.43 -4.09 -15.59
CA ALA A 221 -6.00 -3.87 -15.79
C ALA A 221 -5.13 -4.64 -14.80
N PRO A 222 -5.24 -5.98 -14.74
CA PRO A 222 -4.39 -6.79 -13.89
C PRO A 222 -2.93 -6.71 -14.34
N ASP A 223 -2.00 -6.73 -13.38
CA ASP A 223 -0.58 -6.92 -13.61
C ASP A 223 -0.01 -7.89 -12.59
N ILE A 224 0.49 -9.03 -13.07
CA ILE A 224 1.04 -10.08 -12.23
C ILE A 224 2.55 -9.93 -12.06
N SER A 225 3.02 -9.97 -10.83
CA SER A 225 4.45 -9.96 -10.51
C SER A 225 5.20 -11.13 -11.14
N ALA A 226 6.52 -10.98 -11.34
CA ALA A 226 7.37 -11.99 -11.96
C ALA A 226 7.38 -13.32 -11.20
N ASP A 227 7.23 -13.31 -9.88
CA ASP A 227 7.12 -14.49 -9.01
C ASP A 227 5.70 -15.08 -8.98
N GLY A 228 4.71 -14.37 -9.54
CA GLY A 228 3.31 -14.75 -9.55
C GLY A 228 2.59 -14.61 -8.20
N LEU A 229 3.16 -13.89 -7.23
CA LEU A 229 2.63 -13.80 -5.87
C LEU A 229 1.83 -12.53 -5.61
N THR A 230 2.06 -11.46 -6.39
CA THR A 230 1.34 -10.18 -6.29
C THR A 230 0.58 -9.90 -7.56
N LEU A 231 -0.66 -9.43 -7.40
CA LEU A 231 -1.47 -8.92 -8.49
C LEU A 231 -1.84 -7.48 -8.20
N PHE A 232 -1.35 -6.55 -9.03
CA PHE A 232 -1.84 -5.18 -9.07
C PHE A 232 -3.01 -5.09 -10.04
N PHE A 233 -3.96 -4.20 -9.78
CA PHE A 233 -5.12 -4.00 -10.63
C PHE A 233 -5.79 -2.66 -10.35
N ILE A 234 -6.76 -2.27 -11.17
CA ILE A 234 -7.60 -1.10 -10.94
C ILE A 234 -8.99 -1.53 -10.49
N SER A 235 -9.63 -0.70 -9.63
CA SER A 235 -11.00 -0.94 -9.20
C SER A 235 -11.76 0.36 -8.98
N THR A 236 -13.08 0.32 -9.22
CA THR A 236 -14.01 1.43 -8.92
C THR A 236 -14.69 1.29 -7.55
N ARG A 237 -14.26 0.34 -6.72
CA ARG A 237 -14.84 0.11 -5.38
C ARG A 237 -14.46 1.21 -4.39
N PRO A 238 -15.34 1.66 -3.47
CA PRO A 238 -16.76 1.29 -3.35
C PRO A 238 -17.69 2.22 -4.15
N ARG A 239 -17.17 3.11 -5.01
CA ARG A 239 -17.91 4.21 -5.62
C ARG A 239 -18.75 3.83 -6.84
N GLY A 240 -18.49 2.69 -7.44
CA GLY A 240 -19.10 2.28 -8.69
C GLY A 240 -18.56 3.04 -9.91
N PHE A 241 -18.90 2.57 -11.11
CA PHE A 241 -18.45 3.17 -12.36
C PHE A 241 -19.33 4.36 -12.73
N SER A 242 -18.79 5.57 -12.65
CA SER A 242 -19.41 6.77 -13.23
C SER A 242 -18.56 7.37 -14.37
N SER A 243 -17.26 7.14 -14.33
CA SER A 243 -16.30 7.49 -15.39
C SER A 243 -15.01 6.69 -15.21
N ILE A 244 -14.11 6.71 -16.20
CA ILE A 244 -12.75 6.16 -16.08
C ILE A 244 -11.94 6.83 -14.96
N ASP A 245 -12.30 8.05 -14.57
CA ASP A 245 -11.63 8.80 -13.51
C ASP A 245 -11.90 8.26 -12.10
N ASN A 246 -12.79 7.27 -11.96
CA ASN A 246 -13.10 6.65 -10.67
C ASN A 246 -12.27 5.40 -10.36
N PHE A 247 -11.42 4.97 -11.28
CA PHE A 247 -10.53 3.84 -11.02
C PHE A 247 -9.36 4.24 -10.15
N GLU A 248 -9.02 3.38 -9.22
CA GLU A 248 -7.89 3.48 -8.30
C GLU A 248 -7.08 2.20 -8.34
N LEU A 249 -5.80 2.30 -7.99
CA LEU A 249 -4.90 1.15 -7.90
C LEU A 249 -5.14 0.35 -6.61
N TRP A 250 -5.22 -0.93 -6.80
CA TRP A 250 -5.35 -1.94 -5.74
C TRP A 250 -4.31 -3.03 -5.94
N MET A 251 -4.06 -3.78 -4.90
CA MET A 251 -3.21 -4.96 -4.96
C MET A 251 -3.78 -6.10 -4.11
N THR A 252 -3.36 -7.30 -4.44
CA THR A 252 -3.61 -8.49 -3.62
C THR A 252 -2.42 -9.42 -3.73
N THR A 253 -2.23 -10.25 -2.71
CA THR A 253 -1.08 -11.15 -2.61
C THR A 253 -1.51 -12.58 -2.30
N ARG A 254 -0.62 -13.52 -2.58
CA ARG A 254 -0.74 -14.93 -2.16
C ARG A 254 0.64 -15.47 -1.78
N ARG A 255 0.67 -16.43 -0.88
CA ARG A 255 1.95 -17.02 -0.42
C ARG A 255 2.59 -17.98 -1.42
N ARG A 256 1.80 -18.62 -2.27
CA ARG A 256 2.23 -19.58 -3.30
C ARG A 256 1.34 -19.47 -4.53
N THR A 257 1.88 -19.71 -5.69
CA THR A 257 1.14 -19.69 -6.96
C THR A 257 -0.01 -20.68 -7.01
N SER A 258 0.01 -21.75 -6.20
CA SER A 258 -1.06 -22.74 -6.06
C SER A 258 -2.18 -22.32 -5.12
N GLU A 259 -2.04 -21.21 -4.39
CA GLU A 259 -3.04 -20.68 -3.47
C GLU A 259 -3.86 -19.56 -4.13
N PRO A 260 -5.13 -19.35 -3.71
CA PRO A 260 -5.89 -18.20 -4.15
C PRO A 260 -5.26 -16.89 -3.60
N PHE A 261 -5.49 -15.78 -4.30
CA PHE A 261 -5.13 -14.46 -3.80
C PHE A 261 -5.93 -14.12 -2.54
N GLY A 262 -5.35 -13.31 -1.65
CA GLY A 262 -5.97 -12.78 -0.45
C GLY A 262 -6.93 -11.62 -0.72
N GLU A 263 -7.37 -10.97 0.35
CA GLU A 263 -8.22 -9.79 0.27
C GLU A 263 -7.48 -8.62 -0.39
N PRO A 264 -8.12 -7.92 -1.35
CA PRO A 264 -7.53 -6.75 -1.99
C PRO A 264 -7.31 -5.57 -1.05
N VAL A 265 -6.18 -4.89 -1.21
CA VAL A 265 -5.80 -3.69 -0.47
C VAL A 265 -5.67 -2.52 -1.45
N LYS A 266 -6.30 -1.38 -1.11
CA LYS A 266 -6.16 -0.14 -1.88
C LYS A 266 -4.77 0.46 -1.67
N LEU A 267 -4.12 0.92 -2.74
CA LEU A 267 -2.85 1.62 -2.63
C LEU A 267 -3.02 2.98 -1.93
N PRO A 268 -1.98 3.48 -1.26
CA PRO A 268 -2.08 4.68 -0.43
C PRO A 268 -2.43 5.95 -1.23
N PRO A 269 -2.96 7.00 -0.56
CA PRO A 269 -3.47 8.22 -1.21
C PRO A 269 -2.46 8.99 -2.06
N HIS A 270 -1.15 8.93 -1.76
CA HIS A 270 -0.14 9.59 -2.58
C HIS A 270 0.11 8.86 -3.92
N VAL A 271 -0.23 7.56 -4.00
CA VAL A 271 -0.29 6.80 -5.25
C VAL A 271 -1.65 7.00 -5.91
N ASN A 272 -2.75 6.91 -5.17
CA ASN A 272 -4.13 7.17 -5.60
C ASN A 272 -4.55 8.61 -5.27
N THR A 273 -3.99 9.59 -5.98
CA THR A 273 -4.21 11.01 -5.65
C THR A 273 -5.55 11.50 -6.21
N GLU A 274 -6.57 11.63 -5.35
CA GLU A 274 -7.87 12.19 -5.75
C GLU A 274 -7.78 13.71 -6.09
N PRO A 275 -8.53 14.21 -7.08
CA PRO A 275 -9.56 13.54 -7.88
C PRO A 275 -9.02 12.89 -9.16
N TYR A 276 -7.75 12.62 -9.25
CA TYR A 276 -7.09 12.13 -10.46
C TYR A 276 -7.14 10.61 -10.53
N SER A 277 -7.14 10.07 -11.76
CA SER A 277 -7.08 8.63 -11.98
C SER A 277 -5.66 8.08 -11.82
N ALA A 278 -5.57 6.84 -11.38
CA ALA A 278 -4.36 6.03 -11.44
C ALA A 278 -4.73 4.68 -12.09
N LEU A 279 -4.17 4.40 -13.25
CA LEU A 279 -4.62 3.36 -14.18
C LEU A 279 -3.42 2.53 -14.66
N PHE A 280 -3.72 1.33 -15.16
CA PHE A 280 -2.75 0.49 -15.86
C PHE A 280 -1.47 0.26 -15.07
N PRO A 281 -1.53 -0.38 -13.90
CA PRO A 281 -0.33 -0.71 -13.14
C PRO A 281 0.56 -1.66 -13.93
N ASN A 282 1.86 -1.52 -13.79
CA ASN A 282 2.84 -2.48 -14.28
C ASN A 282 4.09 -2.49 -13.38
N LEU A 283 4.40 -3.65 -12.82
CA LEU A 283 5.50 -3.85 -11.90
C LEU A 283 6.79 -4.15 -12.67
N SER A 284 7.90 -3.52 -12.30
CA SER A 284 9.22 -3.96 -12.76
C SER A 284 9.48 -5.42 -12.37
N SER A 285 10.24 -6.15 -13.17
CA SER A 285 10.47 -7.58 -12.94
C SER A 285 11.25 -7.89 -11.65
N ASP A 286 11.99 -6.92 -11.14
CA ASP A 286 12.69 -6.99 -9.87
C ASP A 286 11.84 -6.59 -8.67
N GLY A 287 10.57 -6.19 -8.91
CA GLY A 287 9.64 -5.78 -7.87
C GLY A 287 9.89 -4.40 -7.25
N SER A 288 10.90 -3.66 -7.73
CA SER A 288 11.35 -2.41 -7.09
C SER A 288 10.56 -1.17 -7.49
N THR A 289 9.84 -1.20 -8.62
CA THR A 289 9.18 -0.03 -9.18
C THR A 289 7.82 -0.38 -9.76
N LEU A 290 6.78 0.33 -9.33
CA LEU A 290 5.46 0.26 -9.94
C LEU A 290 5.28 1.43 -10.91
N TYR A 291 5.03 1.12 -12.17
CA TYR A 291 4.64 2.07 -13.21
C TYR A 291 3.11 2.14 -13.30
N PHE A 292 2.58 3.30 -13.64
CA PHE A 292 1.13 3.48 -13.84
C PHE A 292 0.84 4.75 -14.65
N CYS A 293 -0.32 4.83 -15.28
CA CYS A 293 -0.79 6.02 -15.97
C CYS A 293 -1.61 6.91 -15.02
N SER A 294 -1.43 8.24 -15.14
CA SER A 294 -2.22 9.19 -14.34
C SER A 294 -2.32 10.55 -15.02
N ASN A 295 -3.47 11.20 -14.83
CA ASN A 295 -3.74 12.58 -15.25
C ASN A 295 -3.48 13.61 -14.12
N ARG A 296 -2.70 13.22 -13.10
CA ARG A 296 -2.35 14.11 -11.97
C ARG A 296 -1.51 15.31 -12.42
N PRO A 297 -1.54 16.44 -11.69
CA PRO A 297 -0.72 17.62 -11.99
C PRO A 297 0.79 17.30 -12.02
N GLY A 298 1.52 18.01 -12.89
CA GLY A 298 2.95 17.83 -13.08
C GLY A 298 3.33 16.94 -14.25
N GLY A 299 2.33 16.47 -15.02
CA GLY A 299 2.51 15.76 -16.27
C GLY A 299 2.57 16.70 -17.49
N CYS A 300 2.72 16.09 -18.69
CA CYS A 300 2.87 16.78 -19.96
C CYS A 300 1.62 16.73 -20.85
N GLY A 301 0.76 15.72 -20.67
CA GLY A 301 -0.41 15.44 -21.49
C GLY A 301 -1.68 15.16 -20.70
N ASP A 302 -2.67 14.54 -21.36
CA ASP A 302 -3.95 14.15 -20.75
C ASP A 302 -3.78 12.98 -19.76
N SER A 303 -2.83 12.08 -20.06
CA SER A 303 -2.45 10.95 -19.21
C SER A 303 -0.98 10.61 -19.47
N ASP A 304 -0.20 10.56 -18.44
CA ASP A 304 1.24 10.31 -18.47
C ASP A 304 1.60 9.03 -17.73
N ILE A 305 2.77 8.48 -18.05
CA ILE A 305 3.37 7.38 -17.29
C ILE A 305 4.11 7.96 -16.08
N TRP A 306 3.75 7.48 -14.93
CA TRP A 306 4.40 7.75 -13.65
C TRP A 306 5.07 6.48 -13.14
N GLN A 307 6.08 6.66 -12.30
CA GLN A 307 6.71 5.57 -11.58
C GLN A 307 6.75 5.89 -10.09
N VAL A 308 6.62 4.85 -9.28
CA VAL A 308 6.75 4.93 -7.82
C VAL A 308 7.64 3.80 -7.33
N PRO A 309 8.71 4.09 -6.57
CA PRO A 309 9.54 3.05 -5.98
C PRO A 309 8.74 2.27 -4.93
N ILE A 310 8.92 0.95 -4.92
CA ILE A 310 8.46 0.05 -3.88
C ILE A 310 9.63 -0.13 -2.91
N ILE A 311 9.43 0.26 -1.67
CA ILE A 311 10.47 0.32 -0.66
C ILE A 311 10.17 -0.78 0.35
N PRO A 312 11.06 -1.77 0.54
CA PRO A 312 10.93 -2.74 1.62
C PRO A 312 10.81 -2.04 2.98
N ILE A 313 10.02 -2.60 3.88
CA ILE A 313 9.97 -2.09 5.25
C ILE A 313 11.25 -2.54 5.94
N VAL A 314 12.21 -1.64 6.08
CA VAL A 314 13.51 -1.86 6.71
C VAL A 314 13.65 -1.14 8.06
N ASP A 315 12.69 -0.29 8.38
CA ASP A 315 12.54 0.42 9.65
C ASP A 315 11.48 -0.32 10.48
N PHE A 316 11.91 -1.40 11.16
CA PHE A 316 11.01 -2.30 11.86
C PHE A 316 10.50 -1.71 13.18
N ASN A 317 11.22 -0.76 13.75
CA ASN A 317 10.81 -0.06 14.96
C ASN A 317 10.10 1.27 14.66
N ASN A 318 9.98 1.64 13.38
CA ASN A 318 9.33 2.86 12.89
C ASN A 318 9.93 4.15 13.49
N ASP A 319 11.24 4.17 13.76
CA ASP A 319 11.91 5.39 14.25
C ASP A 319 12.36 6.34 13.12
N GLY A 320 12.15 5.94 11.86
CA GLY A 320 12.46 6.71 10.65
C GLY A 320 13.86 6.48 10.13
N LYS A 321 14.57 5.45 10.58
CA LYS A 321 15.91 5.07 10.12
C LYS A 321 16.05 3.56 10.04
N ALA A 322 16.86 3.09 9.11
CA ALA A 322 17.35 1.71 9.12
C ALA A 322 18.65 1.66 9.92
N ASP A 323 18.63 1.15 11.15
CA ASP A 323 19.79 1.16 12.03
C ASP A 323 19.97 -0.12 12.87
N ILE A 324 20.72 -0.01 13.95
CA ILE A 324 21.03 -1.14 14.84
C ILE A 324 19.80 -1.78 15.47
N HIS A 325 18.72 -1.01 15.68
CA HIS A 325 17.51 -1.52 16.32
C HIS A 325 16.76 -2.44 15.36
N ASP A 326 16.74 -2.10 14.07
CA ASP A 326 16.16 -2.93 13.02
C ASP A 326 16.96 -4.21 12.80
N LEU A 327 18.29 -4.10 12.83
CA LEU A 327 19.16 -5.27 12.77
C LEU A 327 18.90 -6.22 13.93
N LEU A 328 18.70 -5.73 15.15
CA LEU A 328 18.39 -6.57 16.30
C LEU A 328 17.06 -7.30 16.10
N ARG A 329 16.04 -6.61 15.56
CA ARG A 329 14.74 -7.21 15.24
C ARG A 329 14.86 -8.30 14.17
N LEU A 330 15.66 -8.08 13.12
CA LEU A 330 15.94 -9.08 12.09
C LEU A 330 16.65 -10.30 12.66
N ILE A 331 17.65 -10.11 13.53
CA ILE A 331 18.39 -11.19 14.18
C ILE A 331 17.48 -12.05 15.09
N GLU A 332 16.54 -11.45 15.80
CA GLU A 332 15.57 -12.17 16.64
C GLU A 332 14.71 -13.16 15.84
N SER A 333 14.43 -12.84 14.59
CA SER A 333 13.64 -13.69 13.68
C SER A 333 14.48 -14.56 12.75
N TRP A 334 15.81 -14.60 12.92
CA TRP A 334 16.73 -15.30 12.03
C TRP A 334 16.41 -16.80 11.89
N GLY A 335 16.29 -17.27 10.65
CA GLY A 335 15.95 -18.66 10.31
C GLY A 335 14.48 -19.02 10.54
N GLN A 336 13.63 -18.04 10.86
CA GLN A 336 12.19 -18.23 11.08
C GLN A 336 11.39 -17.68 9.89
N ASN A 337 10.14 -18.15 9.77
CA ASN A 337 9.16 -17.53 8.89
C ASN A 337 8.48 -16.39 9.66
N ASP A 338 9.04 -15.20 9.60
CA ASP A 338 8.48 -13.97 10.19
C ASP A 338 8.26 -12.94 9.08
N PRO A 339 7.06 -12.85 8.52
CA PRO A 339 6.76 -11.93 7.42
C PRO A 339 7.01 -10.45 7.75
N SER A 340 7.10 -10.08 9.02
CA SER A 340 7.33 -8.68 9.42
C SER A 340 8.76 -8.20 9.22
N VAL A 341 9.70 -9.11 8.94
CA VAL A 341 11.13 -8.82 8.72
C VAL A 341 11.74 -9.63 7.57
N ASP A 342 10.96 -10.49 6.90
CA ASP A 342 11.32 -11.24 5.70
C ASP A 342 11.07 -10.34 4.47
N MET A 343 12.13 -9.73 3.95
CA MET A 343 12.07 -8.70 2.91
C MET A 343 12.60 -9.15 1.56
N ALA A 344 13.28 -10.28 1.52
CA ALA A 344 13.99 -10.75 0.34
C ALA A 344 13.50 -12.12 -0.16
N PRO A 345 13.28 -12.29 -1.48
CA PRO A 345 13.40 -11.24 -2.50
C PRO A 345 12.26 -10.21 -2.41
N PRO A 346 12.53 -8.94 -2.71
CA PRO A 346 11.46 -7.95 -2.75
C PRO A 346 10.35 -8.37 -3.74
N PRO A 347 9.09 -8.00 -3.49
CA PRO A 347 8.64 -7.22 -2.34
C PRO A 347 8.19 -8.02 -1.11
N PHE A 348 8.19 -9.38 -1.12
CA PHE A 348 7.45 -10.16 -0.10
C PHE A 348 8.27 -11.20 0.67
N GLY A 349 9.60 -11.27 0.47
CA GLY A 349 10.39 -12.30 1.09
C GLY A 349 10.18 -13.70 0.50
N ASP A 350 10.95 -14.68 0.97
CA ASP A 350 10.85 -16.09 0.55
C ASP A 350 10.32 -17.04 1.64
N GLY A 351 9.92 -16.48 2.77
CA GLY A 351 9.39 -17.20 3.93
C GLY A 351 10.45 -17.60 4.94
N ILE A 352 11.67 -17.12 4.80
CA ILE A 352 12.77 -17.40 5.73
C ILE A 352 13.61 -16.13 5.91
N VAL A 353 13.72 -15.62 7.12
CA VAL A 353 14.63 -14.52 7.45
C VAL A 353 16.08 -15.01 7.42
N ASP A 354 16.87 -14.55 6.45
CA ASP A 354 18.24 -15.01 6.21
C ASP A 354 19.22 -13.89 5.75
N GLU A 355 20.35 -14.28 5.16
CA GLU A 355 21.36 -13.33 4.68
C GLU A 355 20.86 -12.36 3.59
N LYS A 356 19.84 -12.74 2.82
CA LYS A 356 19.28 -11.86 1.79
C LYS A 356 18.51 -10.69 2.40
N ASP A 357 17.76 -10.94 3.50
CA ASP A 357 17.07 -9.90 4.24
C ASP A 357 18.05 -8.94 4.88
N LEU A 358 19.15 -9.48 5.41
CA LEU A 358 20.23 -8.66 5.93
C LEU A 358 20.86 -7.79 4.82
N GLU A 359 21.05 -8.31 3.61
CA GLU A 359 21.56 -7.55 2.47
C GLU A 359 20.61 -6.39 2.12
N VAL A 360 19.29 -6.63 2.14
CA VAL A 360 18.27 -5.57 1.94
C VAL A 360 18.38 -4.52 3.04
N LEU A 361 18.35 -4.90 4.32
CA LEU A 361 18.51 -3.96 5.44
C LEU A 361 19.78 -3.13 5.32
N MET A 362 20.90 -3.77 5.00
CA MET A 362 22.21 -3.10 4.87
C MET A 362 22.26 -2.13 3.69
N SER A 363 21.48 -2.33 2.64
CA SER A 363 21.39 -1.39 1.51
C SER A 363 20.74 -0.05 1.90
N TYR A 364 19.91 -0.04 2.95
CA TYR A 364 19.29 1.16 3.53
C TYR A 364 19.96 1.65 4.81
N TRP A 365 21.06 1.04 5.25
CA TRP A 365 21.70 1.33 6.52
C TRP A 365 22.06 2.80 6.72
N GLY A 366 21.55 3.40 7.80
CA GLY A 366 21.76 4.81 8.16
C GLY A 366 20.95 5.79 7.33
N GLN A 367 20.10 5.33 6.42
CA GLN A 367 19.22 6.19 5.65
C GLN A 367 17.97 6.57 6.45
N GLU A 368 17.46 7.77 6.21
CA GLU A 368 16.12 8.14 6.67
C GLU A 368 15.08 7.44 5.80
N ILE A 369 14.18 6.69 6.43
CA ILE A 369 13.16 5.91 5.74
C ILE A 369 11.84 6.68 5.76
N PHE A 370 11.33 7.01 4.58
CA PHE A 370 10.02 7.63 4.44
C PHE A 370 8.92 6.57 4.62
N ASN A 371 8.12 6.70 5.68
CA ASN A 371 6.93 5.87 5.87
C ASN A 371 5.69 6.64 5.37
N PRO A 372 5.05 6.23 4.24
CA PRO A 372 3.89 6.94 3.70
C PRO A 372 2.63 6.82 4.57
N ALA A 373 2.59 5.89 5.50
CA ALA A 373 1.54 5.82 6.50
C ALA A 373 1.72 6.88 7.59
N LEU A 374 2.92 7.43 7.77
CA LEU A 374 3.23 8.50 8.72
C LEU A 374 2.71 9.83 8.17
N ILE A 375 1.60 10.31 8.71
CA ILE A 375 0.91 11.52 8.23
C ILE A 375 1.21 12.77 9.06
N ALA A 376 1.79 12.63 10.24
CA ALA A 376 2.35 13.73 11.03
C ALA A 376 3.45 13.23 11.94
N HIS A 377 4.54 13.99 12.04
CA HIS A 377 5.67 13.66 12.91
C HIS A 377 6.35 14.93 13.44
N TRP A 378 6.07 15.25 14.68
CA TRP A 378 6.73 16.32 15.43
C TRP A 378 7.86 15.71 16.26
N LYS A 379 9.10 15.84 15.77
CA LYS A 379 10.32 15.35 16.46
C LYS A 379 10.57 16.08 17.77
N LEU A 380 10.15 17.34 17.86
CA LEU A 380 10.35 18.26 18.97
C LEU A 380 11.85 18.47 19.31
N ASP A 381 12.67 18.47 18.28
CA ASP A 381 14.14 18.65 18.32
C ASP A 381 14.59 20.12 18.16
N GLU A 382 13.65 21.04 18.04
CA GLU A 382 13.95 22.45 17.84
C GLU A 382 14.70 23.02 19.05
N THR A 383 15.52 24.03 18.78
CA THR A 383 16.32 24.68 19.82
C THR A 383 15.77 26.05 20.24
N GLU A 384 14.91 26.63 19.40
CA GLU A 384 14.30 27.95 19.59
C GLU A 384 13.06 28.12 18.70
N GLY A 385 12.29 29.18 18.94
CA GLY A 385 11.11 29.52 18.13
C GLY A 385 9.81 28.95 18.71
N VAL A 386 8.72 29.19 17.98
CA VAL A 386 7.33 28.86 18.40
C VAL A 386 6.68 27.84 17.47
N ILE A 387 7.43 27.24 16.59
CA ILE A 387 6.96 26.24 15.63
C ILE A 387 7.57 24.87 16.00
N ALA A 388 6.73 23.87 16.14
CA ALA A 388 7.10 22.47 16.15
C ALA A 388 6.93 21.96 14.72
N ALA A 389 8.03 21.75 14.02
CA ALA A 389 8.04 21.38 12.61
C ALA A 389 7.49 19.96 12.41
N ASP A 390 6.56 19.80 11.46
CA ASP A 390 6.11 18.49 11.02
C ASP A 390 7.04 17.92 9.95
N SER A 391 7.84 16.93 10.29
CA SER A 391 8.74 16.28 9.33
C SER A 391 8.01 15.46 8.27
N ALA A 392 6.74 15.09 8.48
CA ALA A 392 5.86 14.50 7.48
C ALA A 392 5.21 15.56 6.54
N ARG A 393 5.39 16.88 6.86
CA ARG A 393 5.01 18.03 6.04
C ARG A 393 3.51 18.23 5.81
N VAL A 394 2.67 17.80 6.72
CA VAL A 394 1.22 17.98 6.62
C VAL A 394 0.75 19.18 7.44
N SER A 395 1.21 19.33 8.69
CA SER A 395 0.74 20.36 9.61
C SER A 395 1.74 20.69 10.71
N ASP A 396 2.48 21.76 10.55
CA ASP A 396 3.33 22.30 11.62
C ASP A 396 2.50 22.63 12.87
N GLY A 397 3.07 22.39 14.04
CA GLY A 397 2.50 22.75 15.32
C GLY A 397 2.93 24.14 15.75
N VAL A 398 2.03 24.89 16.38
CA VAL A 398 2.31 26.19 16.98
C VAL A 398 2.29 26.07 18.49
N LEU A 399 3.36 26.52 19.16
CA LEU A 399 3.47 26.55 20.60
C LEU A 399 2.49 27.57 21.21
N VAL A 400 1.76 27.12 22.24
CA VAL A 400 0.86 27.96 23.05
C VAL A 400 1.37 27.97 24.48
N GLY A 401 1.32 29.13 25.15
CA GLY A 401 1.94 29.32 26.45
C GLY A 401 3.41 29.72 26.36
N ASN A 402 4.22 29.19 27.22
CA ASN A 402 5.67 29.39 27.24
C ASN A 402 6.43 28.06 27.41
N PRO A 403 6.16 27.03 26.60
CA PRO A 403 6.90 25.78 26.68
C PRO A 403 8.38 26.01 26.37
N THR A 404 9.23 25.12 26.90
CA THR A 404 10.68 25.29 26.79
C THR A 404 11.30 24.13 26.01
N TRP A 405 12.01 24.46 24.93
CA TRP A 405 12.79 23.50 24.17
C TRP A 405 13.93 22.92 25.02
N GLN A 406 14.11 21.61 24.95
CA GLN A 406 15.16 20.84 25.61
C GLN A 406 16.01 20.11 24.57
N PRO A 407 16.97 20.76 23.90
CA PRO A 407 17.63 20.24 22.69
C PRO A 407 18.41 18.92 22.89
N ALA A 408 18.72 18.53 24.11
CA ALA A 408 19.37 17.26 24.46
C ALA A 408 18.63 16.55 25.61
N GLY A 409 17.38 16.93 25.85
CA GLY A 409 16.57 16.42 26.97
C GLY A 409 15.56 15.36 26.56
N GLY A 410 15.47 15.02 25.28
CA GLY A 410 14.54 14.04 24.74
C GLY A 410 14.96 12.60 24.97
N LYS A 411 14.09 11.69 24.60
CA LYS A 411 14.40 10.26 24.46
C LYS A 411 15.12 10.00 23.14
N LEU A 412 14.69 10.71 22.08
CA LEU A 412 15.26 10.69 20.73
C LEU A 412 15.66 12.13 20.36
N GLY A 413 16.85 12.57 20.75
CA GLY A 413 17.30 13.95 20.47
C GLY A 413 16.77 14.98 21.47
N GLY A 414 15.95 15.93 21.00
CA GLY A 414 15.34 16.99 21.81
C GLY A 414 14.00 16.58 22.43
N ALA A 415 13.39 17.51 23.16
CA ALA A 415 12.03 17.38 23.70
C ALA A 415 11.43 18.75 23.99
N LEU A 416 10.10 18.80 24.14
CA LEU A 416 9.38 19.96 24.61
C LEU A 416 8.97 19.81 26.07
N GLN A 417 9.42 20.73 26.95
CA GLN A 417 9.03 20.80 28.36
C GLN A 417 7.76 21.65 28.51
N LEU A 418 6.74 21.11 29.11
CA LEU A 418 5.45 21.73 29.38
C LEU A 418 5.23 21.91 30.89
N ASP A 419 4.55 22.98 31.30
CA ASP A 419 4.38 23.42 32.69
C ASP A 419 3.18 22.78 33.42
N GLY A 420 2.27 22.15 32.68
CA GLY A 420 1.04 21.55 33.24
C GLY A 420 -0.08 22.56 33.50
N VAL A 421 0.02 23.80 33.08
CA VAL A 421 -0.94 24.88 33.38
C VAL A 421 -1.53 25.51 32.14
N GLY A 422 -0.69 25.82 31.11
CA GLY A 422 -1.14 26.53 29.93
C GLY A 422 -0.32 26.22 28.67
N ASP A 423 0.68 25.36 28.79
CA ASP A 423 1.59 25.02 27.69
C ASP A 423 1.07 23.85 26.87
N CYS A 424 1.06 24.02 25.54
CA CYS A 424 0.78 22.93 24.59
C CYS A 424 1.27 23.29 23.19
N VAL A 425 1.17 22.32 22.28
CA VAL A 425 1.27 22.56 20.83
C VAL A 425 -0.12 22.45 20.21
N THR A 426 -0.49 23.37 19.32
CA THR A 426 -1.73 23.31 18.56
C THR A 426 -1.41 23.18 17.08
N THR A 427 -2.13 22.27 16.39
CA THR A 427 -1.97 22.04 14.95
C THR A 427 -3.26 22.35 14.19
N GLU A 428 -3.18 22.48 12.87
CA GLU A 428 -4.34 22.37 12.00
C GLU A 428 -4.83 20.92 11.90
N PHE A 429 -5.81 20.64 11.03
CA PHE A 429 -6.35 19.30 10.81
C PHE A 429 -5.26 18.32 10.38
N VAL A 430 -5.21 17.16 11.02
CA VAL A 430 -4.28 16.06 10.69
C VAL A 430 -5.08 14.80 10.30
N ARG A 431 -6.03 14.39 11.15
CA ARG A 431 -6.78 13.14 10.95
C ARG A 431 -8.15 13.19 11.59
N ASP A 432 -9.18 12.65 10.89
CA ASP A 432 -10.45 12.28 11.50
C ASP A 432 -10.42 10.80 11.90
N PRO A 433 -10.57 10.48 13.20
CA PRO A 433 -10.61 9.11 13.68
C PRO A 433 -11.71 8.23 13.06
N SER A 434 -12.72 8.80 12.42
CA SER A 434 -13.81 8.05 11.77
C SER A 434 -13.45 7.53 10.37
N GLU A 435 -12.36 8.02 9.77
CA GLU A 435 -12.00 7.72 8.37
C GLU A 435 -11.31 6.37 8.14
N GLY A 436 -11.04 5.60 9.17
CA GLY A 436 -10.42 4.27 9.07
C GLY A 436 -9.30 4.04 10.07
N PRO A 437 -8.64 2.90 10.02
CA PRO A 437 -7.55 2.53 10.93
C PRO A 437 -6.50 3.62 11.07
N PHE A 438 -5.96 3.81 12.26
CA PHE A 438 -4.87 4.76 12.51
C PHE A 438 -4.14 4.44 13.81
N SER A 439 -2.95 5.04 13.96
CA SER A 439 -2.13 4.91 15.16
C SER A 439 -1.56 6.25 15.59
N VAL A 440 -1.34 6.43 16.88
CA VAL A 440 -0.61 7.56 17.44
C VAL A 440 0.36 7.09 18.52
N PHE A 441 1.60 7.56 18.45
CA PHE A 441 2.66 7.26 19.41
C PHE A 441 3.32 8.55 19.87
N ALA A 442 3.83 8.54 21.10
CA ALA A 442 4.63 9.63 21.67
C ALA A 442 5.54 9.11 22.77
N TRP A 443 6.69 9.75 22.96
CA TRP A 443 7.46 9.58 24.17
C TRP A 443 7.05 10.63 25.20
N VAL A 444 6.86 10.21 26.44
CA VAL A 444 6.46 11.10 27.53
C VAL A 444 7.28 10.82 28.79
N LYS A 445 7.52 11.87 29.58
CA LYS A 445 8.17 11.77 30.89
C LYS A 445 7.58 12.79 31.85
N GLY A 446 7.19 12.35 33.04
CA GLY A 446 6.49 13.21 34.01
C GLY A 446 4.99 13.06 33.90
N GLY A 447 4.27 14.18 33.96
CA GLY A 447 2.81 14.20 33.93
C GLY A 447 2.18 13.86 35.28
N ALA A 448 0.86 14.03 35.37
CA ALA A 448 0.05 13.69 36.53
C ALA A 448 -1.27 13.03 36.09
N PRO A 449 -1.94 12.27 36.97
CA PRO A 449 -3.26 11.69 36.69
C PRO A 449 -4.27 12.74 36.19
N GLY A 450 -4.95 12.43 35.09
CA GLY A 450 -5.93 13.30 34.44
C GLY A 450 -5.36 14.21 33.34
N GLN A 451 -4.05 14.29 33.20
CA GLN A 451 -3.40 15.09 32.15
C GLN A 451 -3.41 14.37 30.81
N VAL A 452 -3.39 15.14 29.73
CA VAL A 452 -3.59 14.65 28.36
C VAL A 452 -2.31 14.83 27.55
N ILE A 453 -1.98 13.82 26.77
CA ILE A 453 -0.79 13.78 25.91
C ILE A 453 -1.15 14.26 24.50
N VAL A 454 -2.20 13.67 23.89
CA VAL A 454 -2.70 14.08 22.57
C VAL A 454 -4.22 14.10 22.60
N SER A 455 -4.81 15.16 22.07
CA SER A 455 -6.26 15.30 21.93
C SER A 455 -6.67 15.98 20.63
N GLN A 456 -7.90 15.77 20.20
CA GLN A 456 -8.49 16.49 19.09
C GLN A 456 -9.24 17.72 19.61
N VAL A 457 -9.02 18.87 18.99
CA VAL A 457 -9.65 20.15 19.38
C VAL A 457 -11.17 20.00 19.42
N ASN A 458 -11.78 20.26 20.58
CA ASN A 458 -13.21 20.07 20.86
C ASN A 458 -13.73 18.65 20.60
N GLY A 459 -12.82 17.67 20.45
CA GLY A 459 -13.11 16.26 20.22
C GLY A 459 -12.76 15.37 21.42
N ALA A 460 -12.22 14.19 21.14
CA ALA A 460 -11.81 13.21 22.15
C ALA A 460 -10.34 13.41 22.58
N ASN A 461 -10.02 12.98 23.79
CA ASN A 461 -8.64 12.78 24.21
C ASN A 461 -8.16 11.42 23.67
N TRP A 462 -7.13 11.45 22.80
CA TRP A 462 -6.61 10.26 22.11
C TRP A 462 -5.68 9.45 23.01
N LEU A 463 -4.76 10.14 23.71
CA LEU A 463 -3.84 9.58 24.68
C LEU A 463 -3.84 10.45 25.94
N MET A 464 -4.05 9.84 27.10
CA MET A 464 -4.07 10.54 28.39
C MET A 464 -3.66 9.64 29.55
N ALA A 465 -3.16 10.23 30.62
CA ALA A 465 -3.00 9.58 31.90
C ALA A 465 -4.37 9.49 32.61
N GLY A 466 -4.77 8.30 33.04
CA GLY A 466 -6.03 8.07 33.75
C GLY A 466 -6.12 8.88 35.03
N ALA A 467 -7.29 9.47 35.31
CA ALA A 467 -7.48 10.43 36.40
C ALA A 467 -7.28 9.83 37.81
N SER A 468 -7.39 8.51 37.97
CA SER A 468 -7.30 7.85 39.30
C SER A 468 -5.90 7.32 39.61
N ASP A 469 -5.16 6.87 38.64
CA ASP A 469 -3.96 6.04 38.82
C ASP A 469 -2.81 6.38 37.86
N GLY A 470 -3.06 7.32 36.90
CA GLY A 470 -2.06 7.68 35.90
C GLY A 470 -1.84 6.59 34.84
N GLY A 471 -2.66 5.55 34.78
CA GLY A 471 -2.61 4.50 33.75
C GLY A 471 -2.96 5.04 32.38
N LEU A 472 -2.31 4.56 31.31
CA LEU A 472 -2.61 5.00 29.96
C LEU A 472 -4.08 4.73 29.59
N SER A 473 -4.75 5.71 29.01
CA SER A 473 -6.14 5.60 28.62
C SER A 473 -6.48 6.43 27.37
N THR A 474 -7.61 6.08 26.70
CA THR A 474 -8.18 6.80 25.56
C THR A 474 -9.69 7.01 25.71
N GLU A 475 -10.17 8.16 25.24
CA GLU A 475 -11.61 8.48 25.14
C GLU A 475 -12.20 8.29 23.74
N LEU A 476 -11.38 7.87 22.78
CA LEU A 476 -11.86 7.53 21.44
C LEU A 476 -12.87 6.37 21.49
N LYS A 477 -14.10 6.59 21.00
CA LYS A 477 -15.21 5.64 21.09
C LYS A 477 -16.23 5.86 19.99
N SER A 478 -17.17 4.93 19.80
CA SER A 478 -18.30 5.10 18.89
C SER A 478 -19.32 6.13 19.38
N SER A 479 -20.18 6.60 18.47
CA SER A 479 -21.33 7.43 18.79
C SER A 479 -22.32 6.62 19.64
N GLY A 480 -22.62 7.07 20.87
CA GLY A 480 -23.64 6.48 21.72
C GLY A 480 -23.28 6.45 23.22
N ARG A 481 -24.29 6.17 24.06
CA ARG A 481 -24.14 6.14 25.54
C ARG A 481 -23.29 4.98 26.08
N THR A 482 -22.96 3.99 25.26
CA THR A 482 -22.29 2.74 25.67
C THR A 482 -20.78 2.74 25.50
N GLY A 483 -20.20 3.75 24.83
CA GLY A 483 -18.76 3.83 24.64
C GLY A 483 -18.03 4.10 25.96
N LYS A 484 -17.26 3.13 26.42
CA LYS A 484 -16.41 3.25 27.61
C LYS A 484 -15.03 3.77 27.21
N THR A 485 -14.38 4.54 28.11
CA THR A 485 -12.95 4.82 28.04
C THR A 485 -12.18 3.51 28.14
N LEU A 486 -11.28 3.24 27.20
CA LEU A 486 -10.32 2.13 27.32
C LEU A 486 -9.20 2.58 28.27
N LYS A 487 -8.89 1.75 29.27
CA LYS A 487 -7.91 2.04 30.33
C LYS A 487 -6.98 0.87 30.54
N SER A 488 -5.73 1.19 30.82
CA SER A 488 -4.72 0.22 31.28
C SER A 488 -4.36 0.47 32.74
N ALA A 489 -3.73 -0.50 33.38
CA ALA A 489 -3.13 -0.35 34.70
C ALA A 489 -1.67 0.15 34.63
N ALA A 490 -1.08 0.24 33.44
CA ALA A 490 0.30 0.70 33.27
C ALA A 490 0.36 2.22 33.41
N SER A 491 0.97 2.69 34.52
CA SER A 491 1.14 4.12 34.80
C SER A 491 2.21 4.72 33.90
N VAL A 492 1.92 5.89 33.33
CA VAL A 492 2.82 6.65 32.46
C VAL A 492 3.26 7.98 33.07
N THR A 493 2.95 8.18 34.38
CA THR A 493 3.25 9.42 35.11
C THR A 493 4.42 9.29 36.10
N ALA A 494 5.21 8.22 35.96
CA ALA A 494 6.37 7.96 36.82
C ALA A 494 7.59 8.64 36.30
N GLY A 495 8.16 9.61 36.45
CA GLY A 495 9.39 10.35 36.08
C GLY A 495 10.42 9.65 35.15
N ALA A 496 10.14 8.46 34.67
CA ALA A 496 10.86 7.77 33.59
C ALA A 496 10.27 8.11 32.24
N TRP A 497 11.04 7.90 31.17
CA TRP A 497 10.52 7.94 29.81
C TRP A 497 9.66 6.71 29.53
N HIS A 498 8.48 6.91 28.95
CA HIS A 498 7.60 5.87 28.43
C HIS A 498 7.23 6.16 27.00
N ARG A 499 7.29 5.15 26.11
CA ARG A 499 6.64 5.20 24.81
C ARG A 499 5.19 4.83 24.98
N VAL A 500 4.29 5.71 24.64
CA VAL A 500 2.84 5.49 24.75
C VAL A 500 2.22 5.42 23.35
N GLY A 501 1.27 4.51 23.17
CA GLY A 501 0.65 4.31 21.88
C GLY A 501 -0.84 3.99 21.97
N PHE A 502 -1.57 4.43 20.96
CA PHE A 502 -2.93 4.01 20.65
C PHE A 502 -2.98 3.51 19.20
N VAL A 503 -3.55 2.33 19.01
CA VAL A 503 -3.80 1.75 17.69
C VAL A 503 -5.29 1.40 17.59
N TRP A 504 -5.90 1.80 16.48
CA TRP A 504 -7.20 1.29 16.08
C TRP A 504 -7.07 0.57 14.74
N ASP A 505 -7.38 -0.75 14.75
CA ASP A 505 -7.25 -1.62 13.58
C ASP A 505 -8.54 -1.72 12.74
N GLY A 506 -9.57 -0.89 13.04
CA GLY A 506 -10.89 -0.97 12.43
C GLY A 506 -11.86 -1.89 13.16
N SER A 507 -11.35 -2.72 14.07
CA SER A 507 -12.14 -3.69 14.88
C SER A 507 -11.88 -3.55 16.37
N ASN A 508 -10.66 -3.19 16.76
CA ASN A 508 -10.23 -3.10 18.14
C ASN A 508 -9.49 -1.80 18.41
N ARG A 509 -9.64 -1.26 19.63
CA ARG A 509 -8.75 -0.24 20.19
C ARG A 509 -7.71 -0.94 21.03
N ILE A 510 -6.44 -0.53 20.90
CA ILE A 510 -5.30 -1.13 21.59
C ILE A 510 -4.44 -0.03 22.19
N LEU A 511 -4.03 -0.19 23.43
CA LEU A 511 -3.08 0.71 24.11
C LEU A 511 -1.75 0.01 24.32
N TYR A 512 -0.67 0.74 24.07
CA TYR A 512 0.71 0.29 24.26
C TYR A 512 1.46 1.18 25.24
N VAL A 513 2.29 0.57 26.08
CA VAL A 513 3.29 1.26 26.91
C VAL A 513 4.60 0.50 26.77
N ASP A 514 5.66 1.20 26.37
CA ASP A 514 7.00 0.64 26.13
C ASP A 514 6.93 -0.58 25.17
N ASP A 515 6.17 -0.41 24.08
CA ASP A 515 5.92 -1.37 23.01
C ASP A 515 5.16 -2.65 23.41
N ILE A 516 4.66 -2.69 24.64
CA ILE A 516 3.87 -3.80 25.18
C ILE A 516 2.39 -3.43 25.14
N GLU A 517 1.54 -4.31 24.56
CA GLU A 517 0.09 -4.17 24.64
C GLU A 517 -0.37 -4.23 26.12
N VAL A 518 -0.99 -3.16 26.60
CA VAL A 518 -1.43 -3.03 27.99
C VAL A 518 -2.95 -3.01 28.17
N ALA A 519 -3.70 -2.78 27.10
CA ALA A 519 -5.16 -2.88 27.10
C ALA A 519 -5.71 -3.03 25.67
N ARG A 520 -6.80 -3.79 25.53
CA ARG A 520 -7.53 -3.96 24.26
C ARG A 520 -9.03 -4.08 24.52
N ASP A 521 -9.83 -3.52 23.61
CA ASP A 521 -11.26 -3.83 23.52
C ASP A 521 -11.77 -3.77 22.08
N ALA A 522 -12.91 -4.40 21.82
CA ALA A 522 -13.54 -4.39 20.51
C ALA A 522 -14.27 -3.06 20.28
N GLN A 523 -13.95 -2.38 19.17
CA GLN A 523 -14.56 -1.13 18.76
C GLN A 523 -14.49 -1.00 17.23
N THR A 524 -15.62 -1.16 16.56
CA THR A 524 -15.70 -1.20 15.08
C THR A 524 -15.87 0.17 14.43
N THR A 525 -16.17 1.21 15.18
CA THR A 525 -16.30 2.59 14.68
C THR A 525 -15.80 3.57 15.71
N LEU A 526 -15.17 4.64 15.28
CA LEU A 526 -14.83 5.77 16.14
C LEU A 526 -15.58 7.02 15.71
N VAL A 527 -15.76 7.96 16.62
CA VAL A 527 -16.25 9.31 16.31
C VAL A 527 -15.05 10.25 16.33
N GLY A 528 -14.93 11.02 15.26
CA GLY A 528 -13.95 12.08 15.13
C GLY A 528 -14.60 13.40 14.76
N THR A 529 -13.80 14.41 14.62
CA THR A 529 -14.18 15.74 14.13
C THR A 529 -13.14 16.23 13.14
N TYR A 530 -13.54 17.04 12.20
CA TYR A 530 -12.63 17.72 11.29
C TYR A 530 -12.01 18.94 12.00
N ALA A 531 -11.02 18.67 12.87
CA ALA A 531 -10.38 19.68 13.71
C ALA A 531 -8.91 19.35 13.92
N GLY A 532 -8.12 20.35 14.32
CA GLY A 532 -6.70 20.18 14.68
C GLY A 532 -6.49 19.37 15.96
N LEU A 533 -5.24 19.28 16.37
CA LEU A 533 -4.84 18.56 17.57
C LEU A 533 -4.25 19.52 18.62
N HIS A 534 -4.30 19.08 19.88
CA HIS A 534 -3.45 19.58 20.95
C HIS A 534 -2.49 18.48 21.37
N VAL A 535 -1.18 18.79 21.40
CA VAL A 535 -0.16 17.96 22.04
C VAL A 535 0.19 18.58 23.39
N GLY A 536 0.04 17.80 24.44
CA GLY A 536 0.26 18.23 25.83
C GLY A 536 -0.94 18.90 26.49
N ALA A 537 -2.15 18.83 25.90
CA ALA A 537 -3.33 19.38 26.54
C ALA A 537 -4.63 18.64 26.17
N GLY A 538 -5.65 18.77 26.99
CA GLY A 538 -6.99 18.24 26.75
C GLY A 538 -7.73 18.97 25.62
N SER A 539 -8.73 18.32 25.04
CA SER A 539 -9.47 18.76 23.86
C SER A 539 -10.14 20.14 24.01
N THR A 540 -10.44 20.58 25.22
CA THR A 540 -11.09 21.87 25.53
C THR A 540 -10.17 22.83 26.30
N LEU A 541 -8.90 22.50 26.47
CA LEU A 541 -7.90 23.25 27.26
C LEU A 541 -8.38 23.51 28.71
N ALA A 542 -9.07 22.53 29.29
CA ALA A 542 -9.58 22.65 30.65
C ALA A 542 -8.43 22.62 31.68
N PRO A 543 -8.50 23.42 32.76
CA PRO A 543 -7.50 23.35 33.84
C PRO A 543 -7.33 21.92 34.37
N GLY A 544 -6.07 21.52 34.60
CA GLY A 544 -5.71 20.18 35.09
C GLY A 544 -5.56 19.12 33.99
N THR A 545 -5.80 19.48 32.72
CA THR A 545 -5.59 18.56 31.58
C THR A 545 -4.27 18.80 30.86
N PHE A 546 -3.55 19.88 31.17
CA PHE A 546 -2.25 20.18 30.58
C PHE A 546 -1.18 19.24 31.13
N TRP A 547 -0.31 18.75 30.26
CA TRP A 547 0.79 17.86 30.62
C TRP A 547 1.89 18.61 31.36
N SER A 548 2.34 18.07 32.49
CA SER A 548 3.43 18.65 33.28
C SER A 548 4.69 17.77 33.16
N GLY A 549 5.51 18.01 32.14
CA GLY A 549 6.66 17.16 31.89
C GLY A 549 7.17 17.32 30.47
N LEU A 550 7.92 16.34 30.00
CA LEU A 550 8.49 16.30 28.67
C LEU A 550 7.61 15.48 27.73
N ILE A 551 7.48 15.96 26.51
CA ILE A 551 6.94 15.21 25.36
C ILE A 551 7.98 15.24 24.27
N ASP A 552 8.13 14.12 23.55
CA ASP A 552 9.10 13.93 22.49
C ASP A 552 8.53 12.98 21.43
N ASP A 553 8.95 13.15 20.17
CA ASP A 553 8.73 12.24 19.04
C ASP A 553 7.26 11.80 18.86
N VAL A 554 6.37 12.77 18.64
CA VAL A 554 4.93 12.51 18.43
C VAL A 554 4.67 12.12 16.99
N ARG A 555 4.10 10.93 16.75
CA ARG A 555 3.84 10.35 15.43
C ARG A 555 2.39 9.96 15.26
N ILE A 556 1.83 10.23 14.08
CA ILE A 556 0.47 9.82 13.69
C ILE A 556 0.54 9.12 12.34
N TYR A 557 -0.08 7.94 12.28
CA TYR A 557 -0.15 7.11 11.09
C TYR A 557 -1.60 6.94 10.63
N ASN A 558 -1.83 6.88 9.32
CA ASN A 558 -3.14 6.62 8.73
C ASN A 558 -3.46 5.13 8.59
N SER A 559 -2.74 4.27 9.28
CA SER A 559 -2.92 2.82 9.34
C SER A 559 -2.71 2.30 10.75
N ALA A 560 -3.12 1.05 11.01
CA ALA A 560 -2.76 0.34 12.23
C ALA A 560 -1.30 -0.10 12.14
N VAL A 561 -0.44 0.56 12.90
CA VAL A 561 1.00 0.26 13.00
C VAL A 561 1.26 -0.36 14.37
N ASN A 562 1.99 -1.45 14.42
CA ASN A 562 2.47 -2.00 15.68
C ASN A 562 3.70 -1.20 16.14
N PRO A 563 3.84 -0.95 17.46
CA PRO A 563 4.98 -0.23 18.02
C PRO A 563 6.28 -0.99 17.89
#